data_f53ab22433bbdcf5c38becde6899c120
#
_entry.id   f53ab22433bbdcf5c38becde6899c120
#
_cell.length_a   1.000
_cell.length_b   1.000
_cell.length_c   1.000
_cell.angle_alpha   90.00
_cell.angle_beta   90.00
_cell.angle_gamma   90.00
#
_symmetry.space_group_name_H-M   'P 1'
#
loop_
_entity.id
_entity.type
_entity.pdbx_description
1 polymer ?
#
loop_
_entity_poly.entity_id
_entity_poly.type
_entity_poly.pdbx_seq_one_letter_code
_entity_poly.pdbx_strand_id
1 'polypeptide(L)'
;TAMPEIVKICYNSIVSNIHDRPVHLLTKDNIASHVTLPNYIYDRLNRGELSYTHFSDILRICLLFDKGGIWMDSTLLITDSISIPAPDYFHSIKIVTGSNTTISAYRWATFFLASTHGNPAFGTIQSIFLKYLQEYNKMIDYLLIDYIFDLIYRKNDSFRRSVDTMPYT
;
A
#
# COMPACT_ATOMS: atom_id res chain seq x y z
N THR A 1 -6.43 -18.63 13.67
CA THR A 1 -6.67 -19.36 12.39
C THR A 1 -5.32 -19.60 11.74
N ALA A 2 -5.06 -20.80 11.22
CA ALA A 2 -3.81 -21.10 10.53
C ALA A 2 -3.69 -20.22 9.27
N MET A 3 -2.43 -19.84 8.94
CA MET A 3 -2.13 -19.09 7.72
C MET A 3 -2.51 -19.92 6.49
N PRO A 4 -3.26 -19.36 5.50
CA PRO A 4 -3.56 -20.05 4.24
C PRO A 4 -2.28 -20.47 3.51
N GLU A 5 -2.29 -21.62 2.86
CA GLU A 5 -1.09 -22.19 2.20
C GLU A 5 -0.48 -21.22 1.16
N ILE A 6 -1.33 -20.59 0.35
CA ILE A 6 -0.85 -19.62 -0.65
C ILE A 6 -0.11 -18.43 0.00
N VAL A 7 -0.62 -17.93 1.13
CA VAL A 7 0.04 -16.83 1.87
C VAL A 7 1.37 -17.29 2.45
N LYS A 8 1.44 -18.53 2.94
CA LYS A 8 2.68 -19.11 3.46
C LYS A 8 3.74 -19.27 2.36
N ILE A 9 3.34 -19.74 1.18
CA ILE A 9 4.24 -19.87 0.01
C ILE A 9 4.78 -18.48 -0.38
N CYS A 10 3.91 -17.49 -0.51
CA CYS A 10 4.30 -16.12 -0.86
C CYS A 10 5.20 -15.50 0.21
N TYR A 11 4.87 -15.62 1.49
CA TYR A 11 5.70 -15.13 2.58
C TYR A 11 7.09 -15.77 2.57
N ASN A 12 7.19 -17.09 2.42
CA ASN A 12 8.46 -17.78 2.33
C ASN A 12 9.28 -17.32 1.13
N SER A 13 8.64 -17.07 -0.02
CA SER A 13 9.33 -16.55 -1.21
C SER A 13 9.92 -15.15 -0.95
N ILE A 14 9.20 -14.29 -0.24
CA ILE A 14 9.68 -12.95 0.13
C ILE A 14 10.90 -13.08 1.05
N VAL A 15 10.80 -13.89 2.11
CA VAL A 15 11.90 -14.08 3.08
C VAL A 15 13.14 -14.69 2.42
N SER A 16 12.95 -15.62 1.46
CA SER A 16 14.05 -16.29 0.76
C SER A 16 14.74 -15.44 -0.29
N ASN A 17 14.12 -14.35 -0.75
CA ASN A 17 14.64 -13.54 -1.87
C ASN A 17 14.97 -12.09 -1.48
N ILE A 18 14.65 -11.65 -0.27
CA ILE A 18 14.98 -10.32 0.25
C ILE A 18 15.97 -10.48 1.41
N HIS A 19 17.22 -10.06 1.19
CA HIS A 19 18.30 -10.25 2.15
C HIS A 19 18.88 -8.95 2.72
N ASP A 20 18.55 -7.81 2.14
CA ASP A 20 19.13 -6.50 2.45
C ASP A 20 18.33 -5.72 3.52
N ARG A 21 17.19 -6.26 3.95
CA ARG A 21 16.30 -5.61 4.92
C ARG A 21 15.43 -6.61 5.68
N PRO A 22 14.94 -6.26 6.89
CA PRO A 22 14.04 -7.12 7.64
C PRO A 22 12.67 -7.23 6.96
N VAL A 23 12.08 -8.43 7.00
CA VAL A 23 10.74 -8.72 6.54
C VAL A 23 9.82 -8.87 7.76
N HIS A 24 8.77 -8.06 7.83
CA HIS A 24 7.79 -8.07 8.91
C HIS A 24 6.46 -8.64 8.41
N LEU A 25 6.06 -9.80 8.92
CA LEU A 25 4.72 -10.33 8.69
C LEU A 25 3.72 -9.62 9.60
N LEU A 26 2.82 -8.86 9.01
CA LEU A 26 1.76 -8.18 9.75
C LEU A 26 0.58 -9.11 10.00
N THR A 27 0.14 -9.15 11.25
CA THR A 27 -1.02 -9.92 11.71
C THR A 27 -1.88 -9.03 12.60
N LYS A 28 -3.14 -9.43 12.83
CA LYS A 28 -4.01 -8.70 13.75
C LYS A 28 -3.41 -8.52 15.15
N ASP A 29 -2.51 -9.42 15.56
CA ASP A 29 -1.94 -9.43 16.91
C ASP A 29 -0.74 -8.48 17.05
N ASN A 30 -0.09 -8.07 15.92
CA ASN A 30 1.09 -7.22 15.95
C ASN A 30 0.94 -5.87 15.22
N ILE A 31 -0.14 -5.64 14.47
CA ILE A 31 -0.36 -4.36 13.73
C ILE A 31 -0.19 -3.15 14.66
N ALA A 32 -0.76 -3.21 15.88
CA ALA A 32 -0.71 -2.09 16.82
C ALA A 32 0.70 -1.74 17.30
N SER A 33 1.68 -2.65 17.18
CA SER A 33 3.09 -2.36 17.49
C SER A 33 3.83 -1.68 16.32
N HIS A 34 3.27 -1.71 15.12
CA HIS A 34 3.86 -1.13 13.91
C HIS A 34 3.27 0.22 13.53
N VAL A 35 1.96 0.42 13.75
CA VAL A 35 1.25 1.64 13.36
C VAL A 35 0.14 1.97 14.36
N THR A 36 -0.08 3.26 14.60
CA THR A 36 -1.23 3.74 15.38
C THR A 36 -2.33 4.20 14.44
N LEU A 37 -3.44 3.47 14.42
CA LEU A 37 -4.64 3.85 13.70
C LEU A 37 -5.69 4.39 14.67
N PRO A 38 -6.54 5.36 14.27
CA PRO A 38 -7.67 5.82 15.08
C PRO A 38 -8.61 4.66 15.46
N ASN A 39 -9.13 4.67 16.68
CA ASN A 39 -9.98 3.60 17.20
C ASN A 39 -11.20 3.34 16.31
N TYR A 40 -11.80 4.38 15.72
CA TYR A 40 -12.98 4.20 14.84
C TYR A 40 -12.69 3.32 13.61
N ILE A 41 -11.44 3.18 13.17
CA ILE A 41 -11.07 2.26 12.07
C ILE A 41 -11.26 0.80 12.52
N TYR A 42 -10.77 0.46 13.73
CA TYR A 42 -10.97 -0.88 14.29
C TYR A 42 -12.44 -1.16 14.62
N ASP A 43 -13.14 -0.16 15.13
CA ASP A 43 -14.57 -0.28 15.43
C ASP A 43 -15.39 -0.59 14.18
N ARG A 44 -15.08 0.09 13.06
CA ARG A 44 -15.74 -0.15 11.77
C ARG A 44 -15.40 -1.51 11.19
N LEU A 45 -14.16 -1.95 11.31
CA LEU A 45 -13.72 -3.28 10.89
C LEU A 45 -14.49 -4.35 11.69
N ASN A 46 -14.58 -4.19 13.00
CA ASN A 46 -15.27 -5.13 13.90
C ASN A 46 -16.79 -5.18 13.63
N ARG A 47 -17.41 -4.06 13.22
CA ARG A 47 -18.84 -4.02 12.84
C ARG A 47 -19.10 -4.50 11.40
N GLY A 48 -18.05 -4.85 10.62
CA GLY A 48 -18.19 -5.24 9.21
C GLY A 48 -18.51 -4.09 8.26
N GLU A 49 -18.38 -2.85 8.70
CA GLU A 49 -18.57 -1.63 7.89
C GLU A 49 -17.35 -1.31 7.01
N LEU A 50 -16.21 -1.89 7.36
CA LEU A 50 -14.95 -1.81 6.64
C LEU A 50 -14.48 -3.22 6.29
N SER A 51 -14.24 -3.50 5.01
CA SER A 51 -13.69 -4.79 4.60
C SER A 51 -12.21 -4.90 4.96
N TYR A 52 -11.69 -6.13 5.06
CA TYR A 52 -10.26 -6.36 5.26
C TYR A 52 -9.40 -5.80 4.14
N THR A 53 -9.90 -5.76 2.90
CA THR A 53 -9.22 -5.13 1.77
C THR A 53 -9.03 -3.64 2.00
N HIS A 54 -10.10 -2.91 2.29
CA HIS A 54 -10.01 -1.48 2.57
C HIS A 54 -9.22 -1.17 3.85
N PHE A 55 -9.31 -2.04 4.87
CA PHE A 55 -8.45 -1.92 6.05
C PHE A 55 -6.98 -2.07 5.68
N SER A 56 -6.63 -3.01 4.80
CA SER A 56 -5.29 -3.18 4.26
C SER A 56 -4.81 -1.95 3.48
N ASP A 57 -5.69 -1.29 2.72
CA ASP A 57 -5.37 -0.05 2.00
C ASP A 57 -5.00 1.08 2.95
N ILE A 58 -5.77 1.25 4.03
CA ILE A 58 -5.48 2.25 5.06
C ILE A 58 -4.17 1.91 5.77
N LEU A 59 -4.00 0.65 6.16
CA LEU A 59 -2.83 0.17 6.87
C LEU A 59 -1.54 0.42 6.10
N ARG A 60 -1.50 0.07 4.79
CA ARG A 60 -0.32 0.27 3.94
C ARG A 60 0.06 1.74 3.81
N ILE A 61 -0.92 2.63 3.68
CA ILE A 61 -0.66 4.07 3.57
C ILE A 61 -0.13 4.64 4.89
N CYS A 62 -0.74 4.28 6.01
CA CYS A 62 -0.30 4.75 7.33
C CYS A 62 1.10 4.23 7.67
N LEU A 63 1.38 2.95 7.43
CA LEU A 63 2.70 2.36 7.65
C LEU A 63 3.78 3.02 6.79
N LEU A 64 3.52 3.20 5.50
CA LEU A 64 4.49 3.81 4.59
C LEU A 64 4.74 5.28 4.90
N PHE A 65 3.73 6.02 5.39
CA PHE A 65 3.94 7.37 5.89
C PHE A 65 4.73 7.38 7.20
N ASP A 66 4.33 6.56 8.17
CA ASP A 66 4.90 6.59 9.54
C ASP A 66 6.32 5.98 9.62
N LYS A 67 6.63 5.01 8.79
CA LYS A 67 7.89 4.25 8.84
C LYS A 67 8.70 4.30 7.55
N GLY A 68 8.06 4.54 6.42
CA GLY A 68 8.64 4.27 5.12
C GLY A 68 8.77 2.78 4.86
N GLY A 69 9.60 2.41 3.90
CA GLY A 69 9.87 1.02 3.55
C GLY A 69 9.04 0.53 2.38
N ILE A 70 8.77 -0.77 2.35
CA ILE A 70 8.12 -1.45 1.23
C ILE A 70 6.93 -2.25 1.74
N TRP A 71 5.76 -1.98 1.20
CA TRP A 71 4.58 -2.80 1.36
C TRP A 71 4.49 -3.85 0.26
N MET A 72 4.23 -5.08 0.66
CA MET A 72 3.93 -6.19 -0.25
C MET A 72 2.66 -6.89 0.22
N ASP A 73 1.70 -7.08 -0.68
CA ASP A 73 0.51 -7.85 -0.35
C ASP A 73 0.86 -9.31 -0.07
N SER A 74 0.13 -9.94 0.82
CA SER A 74 0.38 -11.30 1.31
C SER A 74 0.31 -12.41 0.25
N THR A 75 -0.16 -12.10 -0.94
CA THR A 75 -0.24 -13.02 -2.09
C THR A 75 0.77 -12.70 -3.19
N LEU A 76 1.74 -11.82 -2.92
CA LEU A 76 2.82 -11.52 -3.85
C LEU A 76 3.90 -12.61 -3.78
N LEU A 77 4.15 -13.28 -4.91
CA LEU A 77 5.18 -14.30 -5.06
C LEU A 77 6.46 -13.67 -5.64
N ILE A 78 7.58 -13.81 -4.94
CA ILE A 78 8.89 -13.40 -5.42
C ILE A 78 9.61 -14.65 -5.95
N THR A 79 9.96 -14.64 -7.23
CA THR A 79 10.55 -15.82 -7.92
C THR A 79 12.06 -15.75 -8.05
N ASP A 80 12.67 -14.60 -7.78
CA ASP A 80 14.12 -14.40 -7.85
C ASP A 80 14.58 -13.37 -6.83
N SER A 81 15.87 -13.32 -6.55
CA SER A 81 16.44 -12.31 -5.66
C SER A 81 16.24 -10.93 -6.25
N ILE A 82 15.58 -10.05 -5.53
CA ILE A 82 15.38 -8.67 -5.92
C ILE A 82 16.12 -7.73 -4.97
N SER A 83 16.88 -6.83 -5.55
CA SER A 83 17.36 -5.63 -4.85
C SER A 83 16.44 -4.49 -5.19
N ILE A 84 15.69 -4.03 -4.20
CA ILE A 84 14.80 -2.89 -4.35
C ILE A 84 15.57 -1.68 -3.84
N PRO A 85 15.95 -0.73 -4.71
CA PRO A 85 16.61 0.49 -4.27
C PRO A 85 15.77 1.19 -3.19
N ALA A 86 16.42 1.78 -2.21
CA ALA A 86 15.71 2.65 -1.28
C ALA A 86 15.00 3.75 -2.10
N PRO A 87 13.69 3.88 -2.02
CA PRO A 87 13.00 4.89 -2.81
C PRO A 87 13.36 6.27 -2.27
N ASP A 88 13.85 7.14 -3.13
CA ASP A 88 14.08 8.54 -2.75
C ASP A 88 12.78 9.24 -2.36
N TYR A 89 11.67 8.84 -2.97
CA TYR A 89 10.35 9.41 -2.70
C TYR A 89 9.22 8.38 -2.79
N PHE A 90 9.05 7.71 -3.94
CA PHE A 90 8.00 6.73 -4.21
C PHE A 90 8.47 5.70 -5.23
N HIS A 91 8.11 4.43 -5.01
CA HIS A 91 8.33 3.37 -5.99
C HIS A 91 7.16 2.38 -5.97
N SER A 92 6.84 1.83 -7.15
CA SER A 92 5.80 0.82 -7.35
C SER A 92 6.09 0.02 -8.62
N ILE A 93 5.26 -0.95 -8.94
CA ILE A 93 5.29 -1.66 -10.22
C ILE A 93 4.56 -0.80 -11.25
N LYS A 94 5.23 -0.53 -12.38
CA LYS A 94 4.72 0.23 -13.51
C LYS A 94 4.77 -0.62 -14.78
N ILE A 95 3.65 -0.83 -15.43
CA ILE A 95 3.52 -1.73 -16.57
C ILE A 95 3.27 -0.95 -17.84
N VAL A 96 3.99 -1.29 -18.92
CA VAL A 96 3.67 -0.78 -20.27
C VAL A 96 2.45 -1.51 -20.80
N THR A 97 1.41 -0.77 -21.17
CA THR A 97 0.20 -1.34 -21.77
C THR A 97 -0.33 -0.42 -22.84
N GLY A 98 -0.92 -1.00 -23.88
CA GLY A 98 -1.64 -0.26 -24.92
C GLY A 98 -3.05 0.18 -24.52
N SER A 99 -3.51 -0.10 -23.29
CA SER A 99 -4.86 0.18 -22.82
C SER A 99 -4.85 0.91 -21.49
N ASN A 100 -5.56 2.03 -21.39
CA ASN A 100 -5.74 2.83 -20.17
C ASN A 100 -7.13 2.59 -19.56
N THR A 101 -7.49 1.33 -19.33
CA THR A 101 -8.82 0.95 -18.83
C THR A 101 -8.94 0.99 -17.30
N THR A 102 -7.84 1.17 -16.57
CA THR A 102 -7.82 1.25 -15.11
C THR A 102 -7.61 2.67 -14.62
N ILE A 103 -8.04 2.97 -13.39
CA ILE A 103 -7.85 4.28 -12.75
C ILE A 103 -6.34 4.62 -12.64
N SER A 104 -5.53 3.64 -12.25
CA SER A 104 -4.07 3.79 -12.19
C SER A 104 -3.44 4.01 -13.56
N ALA A 105 -4.11 3.65 -14.66
CA ALA A 105 -3.54 3.57 -16.01
C ALA A 105 -2.18 2.82 -16.00
N TYR A 106 -2.08 1.80 -15.15
CA TYR A 106 -0.88 0.97 -14.92
C TYR A 106 0.36 1.75 -14.48
N ARG A 107 0.19 2.97 -13.95
CA ARG A 107 1.28 3.81 -13.42
C ARG A 107 1.79 3.34 -12.07
N TRP A 108 0.98 2.60 -11.33
CA TRP A 108 1.31 1.97 -10.04
C TRP A 108 0.47 0.72 -9.81
N ALA A 109 0.95 -0.12 -8.89
CA ALA A 109 0.24 -1.28 -8.36
C ALA A 109 0.19 -1.19 -6.83
N THR A 110 -1.00 -1.05 -6.26
CA THR A 110 -1.17 -0.83 -4.82
C THR A 110 -0.77 -2.04 -3.96
N PHE A 111 -0.67 -3.22 -4.55
CA PHE A 111 -0.15 -4.42 -3.90
C PHE A 111 1.37 -4.42 -3.68
N PHE A 112 2.10 -3.48 -4.32
CA PHE A 112 3.53 -3.26 -4.15
C PHE A 112 3.81 -1.76 -4.14
N LEU A 113 4.08 -1.21 -2.97
CA LEU A 113 4.36 0.22 -2.78
C LEU A 113 5.60 0.41 -1.93
N ALA A 114 6.46 1.32 -2.32
CA ALA A 114 7.58 1.74 -1.50
C ALA A 114 7.61 3.27 -1.36
N SER A 115 7.95 3.74 -0.17
CA SER A 115 7.99 5.17 0.14
C SER A 115 9.01 5.48 1.21
N THR A 116 9.54 6.70 1.21
CA THR A 116 10.33 7.22 2.32
C THR A 116 9.43 7.55 3.50
N HIS A 117 9.99 7.47 4.72
CA HIS A 117 9.35 7.97 5.93
C HIS A 117 8.95 9.45 5.78
N GLY A 118 7.75 9.79 6.22
CA GLY A 118 7.26 11.17 6.19
C GLY A 118 6.96 11.72 4.79
N ASN A 119 6.83 10.87 3.77
CA ASN A 119 6.52 11.30 2.41
C ASN A 119 5.24 12.17 2.37
N PRO A 120 5.32 13.45 1.93
CA PRO A 120 4.18 14.38 1.99
C PRO A 120 2.97 13.92 1.16
N ALA A 121 3.18 13.20 0.05
CA ALA A 121 2.08 12.66 -0.74
C ALA A 121 1.34 11.58 0.06
N PHE A 122 2.06 10.67 0.73
CA PHE A 122 1.46 9.65 1.58
C PHE A 122 0.74 10.25 2.79
N GLY A 123 1.28 11.32 3.40
CA GLY A 123 0.59 12.08 4.45
C GLY A 123 -0.73 12.69 3.97
N THR A 124 -0.77 13.21 2.74
CA THR A 124 -2.00 13.73 2.13
C THR A 124 -2.99 12.59 1.84
N ILE A 125 -2.53 11.47 1.27
CA ILE A 125 -3.36 10.28 1.01
C ILE A 125 -3.95 9.75 2.31
N GLN A 126 -3.14 9.59 3.36
CA GLN A 126 -3.57 9.19 4.70
C GLN A 126 -4.68 10.11 5.23
N SER A 127 -4.46 11.42 5.17
CA SER A 127 -5.42 12.41 5.65
C SER A 127 -6.76 12.32 4.92
N ILE A 128 -6.74 12.14 3.58
CA ILE A 128 -7.96 11.97 2.77
C ILE A 128 -8.69 10.70 3.19
N PHE A 129 -7.99 9.56 3.32
CA PHE A 129 -8.59 8.30 3.73
C PHE A 129 -9.25 8.39 5.10
N LEU A 130 -8.50 8.89 6.09
CA LEU A 130 -8.98 8.97 7.46
C LEU A 130 -10.18 9.92 7.57
N LYS A 131 -10.11 11.08 6.89
CA LYS A 131 -11.23 12.02 6.86
C LYS A 131 -12.47 11.42 6.16
N TYR A 132 -12.28 10.77 5.02
CA TYR A 132 -13.37 10.11 4.32
C TYR A 132 -14.09 9.10 5.23
N LEU A 133 -13.33 8.24 5.90
CA LEU A 133 -13.88 7.24 6.80
C LEU A 133 -14.49 7.82 8.09
N GLN A 134 -14.10 9.01 8.50
CA GLN A 134 -14.72 9.72 9.61
C GLN A 134 -16.09 10.29 9.22
N GLU A 135 -16.24 10.75 7.98
CA GLU A 135 -17.44 11.43 7.49
C GLU A 135 -18.48 10.47 6.86
N TYR A 136 -18.01 9.38 6.24
CA TYR A 136 -18.86 8.48 5.46
C TYR A 136 -18.85 7.04 5.99
N ASN A 137 -20.02 6.45 6.11
CA ASN A 137 -20.18 5.08 6.64
C ASN A 137 -20.00 3.98 5.58
N LYS A 138 -19.98 4.33 4.30
CA LYS A 138 -19.83 3.38 3.19
C LYS A 138 -18.66 3.76 2.32
N MET A 139 -17.93 2.76 1.82
CA MET A 139 -16.94 2.98 0.77
C MET A 139 -17.65 3.29 -0.54
N ILE A 140 -17.20 4.34 -1.22
CA ILE A 140 -17.77 4.76 -2.50
C ILE A 140 -17.44 3.76 -3.61
N ASP A 141 -16.25 3.15 -3.55
CA ASP A 141 -15.77 2.21 -4.53
C ASP A 141 -14.74 1.26 -3.92
N TYR A 142 -14.59 0.07 -4.50
CA TYR A 142 -13.56 -0.91 -4.13
C TYR A 142 -12.14 -0.37 -4.35
N LEU A 143 -11.95 0.44 -5.40
CA LEU A 143 -10.67 1.03 -5.80
C LEU A 143 -10.45 2.44 -5.23
N LEU A 144 -11.04 2.76 -4.08
CA LEU A 144 -10.91 4.10 -3.49
C LEU A 144 -9.44 4.54 -3.36
N ILE A 145 -8.53 3.64 -3.03
CA ILE A 145 -7.10 3.93 -2.96
C ILE A 145 -6.56 4.46 -4.30
N ASP A 146 -6.93 3.84 -5.42
CA ASP A 146 -6.47 4.25 -6.75
C ASP A 146 -7.03 5.62 -7.15
N TYR A 147 -8.28 5.93 -6.78
CA TYR A 147 -8.86 7.26 -6.99
C TYR A 147 -8.12 8.34 -6.20
N ILE A 148 -7.74 8.06 -4.96
CA ILE A 148 -6.97 8.99 -4.14
C ILE A 148 -5.57 9.17 -4.73
N PHE A 149 -4.90 8.09 -5.14
CA PHE A 149 -3.59 8.18 -5.82
C PHE A 149 -3.66 8.99 -7.11
N ASP A 150 -4.69 8.79 -7.95
CA ASP A 150 -4.88 9.57 -9.18
C ASP A 150 -5.14 11.05 -8.89
N LEU A 151 -5.91 11.36 -7.85
CA LEU A 151 -6.10 12.73 -7.40
C LEU A 151 -4.77 13.39 -7.01
N ILE A 152 -3.94 12.70 -6.23
CA ILE A 152 -2.63 13.23 -5.82
C ILE A 152 -1.67 13.31 -7.01
N TYR A 153 -1.66 12.33 -7.89
CA TYR A 153 -0.88 12.37 -9.14
C TYR A 153 -1.21 13.62 -9.97
N ARG A 154 -2.49 14.00 -10.06
CA ARG A 154 -2.93 15.20 -10.81
C ARG A 154 -2.65 16.52 -10.09
N LYS A 155 -2.56 16.52 -8.75
CA LYS A 155 -2.49 17.74 -7.94
C LYS A 155 -1.13 18.01 -7.30
N ASN A 156 -0.25 17.03 -7.24
CA ASN A 156 1.06 17.12 -6.62
C ASN A 156 2.17 16.84 -7.65
N ASP A 157 2.87 17.88 -8.07
CA ASP A 157 3.89 17.81 -9.12
C ASP A 157 5.09 16.93 -8.71
N SER A 158 5.46 16.89 -7.43
CA SER A 158 6.56 16.05 -6.94
C SER A 158 6.18 14.58 -7.00
N PHE A 159 4.96 14.23 -6.57
CA PHE A 159 4.45 12.86 -6.68
C PHE A 159 4.30 12.43 -8.14
N ARG A 160 3.75 13.31 -8.99
CA ARG A 160 3.65 13.05 -10.42
C ARG A 160 5.01 12.76 -11.04
N ARG A 161 6.02 13.59 -10.76
CA ARG A 161 7.38 13.37 -11.27
C ARG A 161 7.96 12.02 -10.81
N SER A 162 7.81 11.66 -9.53
CA SER A 162 8.32 10.37 -9.04
C SER A 162 7.63 9.17 -9.73
N VAL A 163 6.32 9.27 -10.01
CA VAL A 163 5.60 8.25 -10.79
C VAL A 163 6.06 8.21 -12.25
N ASP A 164 6.21 9.37 -12.88
CA ASP A 164 6.55 9.44 -14.31
C ASP A 164 7.98 8.96 -14.59
N THR A 165 8.92 9.27 -13.70
CA THR A 165 10.34 8.87 -13.81
C THR A 165 10.61 7.44 -13.35
N MET A 166 9.65 6.79 -12.67
CA MET A 166 9.79 5.41 -12.26
C MET A 166 9.95 4.49 -13.48
N PRO A 167 10.93 3.56 -13.46
CA PRO A 167 11.13 2.62 -14.58
C PRO A 167 9.91 1.70 -14.73
N TYR A 168 9.73 1.20 -15.94
CA TYR A 168 8.80 0.11 -16.21
C TYR A 168 9.38 -1.21 -15.69
N THR A 169 8.50 -2.06 -15.19
CA THR A 169 8.82 -3.37 -14.63
C THR A 169 8.43 -4.47 -15.61
#